data_dec1d1814dc1ba9e4fd34f2fc87d7e09
#
_entry.id   dec1d1814dc1ba9e4fd34f2fc87d7e09
#
_cell.length_a   1.000
_cell.length_b   1.000
_cell.length_c   1.000
_cell.angle_alpha   90.00
_cell.angle_beta   90.00
_cell.angle_gamma   90.00
#
_symmetry.space_group_name_H-M   'P 1'
#
loop_
_entity.id
_entity.type
_entity.pdbx_description
1 polymer ?
#
loop_
_entity_poly.entity_id
_entity_poly.type
_entity_poly.pdbx_seq_one_letter_code
_entity_poly.pdbx_strand_id
1 'polypeptide(L)'
;MKLVDFLQGQDERSENCQKAQEGPRYRLFPFYKNGVPFEGRLQKKPARQKAGEGQKRFDSPKIARPLWGMTLKAAGSMRFRWNETNPNRDQFLAELCARFGGAGKGGQKQVVPLELIHSKIVYEAREACDTLNKRGDGIVTQNPSLVPVVTAADCVPLYFYDAGTGAFGAAHSGWKGTGIAAQVVSMMKEKYGSDPRDILAAIGPHIHDCCYLVDKERAKYFSDNFGSDTVIEASQGQNSRGPGFFGQEQNHVQAQNSRGGLYRLSLLRANINVLLGAGVLEENIVAAKNCTACEERFGSFRREAAALADRPGLDKSRLFTTQAAFVIMEERDS
;
A
#
# COMPACT_ATOMS: atom_id res chain seq x y z
N MET A 1 -15.73 -6.45 6.96
CA MET A 1 -14.85 -5.47 6.26
C MET A 1 -15.38 -4.05 6.42
N LYS A 2 -14.51 -3.06 6.61
CA LYS A 2 -14.85 -1.63 6.72
C LYS A 2 -14.33 -0.86 5.49
N LEU A 3 -15.16 0.03 4.92
CA LEU A 3 -14.74 0.95 3.87
C LEU A 3 -14.40 2.31 4.47
N VAL A 4 -13.29 2.92 4.06
CA VAL A 4 -12.84 4.24 4.50
C VAL A 4 -12.64 5.19 3.32
N ASP A 5 -12.97 6.47 3.52
CA ASP A 5 -12.63 7.52 2.56
C ASP A 5 -11.20 8.01 2.84
N PHE A 6 -10.27 7.60 1.99
CA PHE A 6 -8.86 7.95 2.16
C PHE A 6 -8.60 9.46 2.08
N LEU A 7 -9.43 10.20 1.37
CA LEU A 7 -9.25 11.64 1.22
C LEU A 7 -9.77 12.46 2.41
N GLN A 8 -10.60 11.84 3.29
CA GLN A 8 -11.10 12.44 4.53
C GLN A 8 -10.33 12.02 5.78
N GLY A 9 -9.25 11.24 5.64
CA GLY A 9 -8.38 10.86 6.75
C GLY A 9 -7.73 12.06 7.44
N GLN A 10 -7.09 11.81 8.58
CA GLN A 10 -6.41 12.86 9.35
C GLN A 10 -5.39 13.59 8.49
N ASP A 11 -5.61 14.90 8.36
CA ASP A 11 -4.68 15.84 7.76
C ASP A 11 -3.59 16.11 8.78
N GLU A 12 -2.43 15.55 8.58
CA GLU A 12 -1.30 16.02 9.33
C GLU A 12 -0.69 17.22 8.60
N ARG A 13 -1.26 18.40 8.90
CA ARG A 13 -0.65 19.68 8.55
C ARG A 13 0.66 19.76 9.33
N SER A 14 1.76 19.91 8.63
CA SER A 14 2.97 20.40 9.29
C SER A 14 2.66 21.83 9.77
N GLU A 15 2.66 22.06 11.07
CA GLU A 15 2.37 23.37 11.69
C GLU A 15 3.34 24.49 11.24
N ASN A 16 4.32 24.18 10.39
CA ASN A 16 5.38 25.09 9.94
C ASN A 16 5.49 25.28 8.42
N CYS A 17 4.47 24.91 7.62
CA CYS A 17 4.55 25.19 6.18
C CYS A 17 3.85 26.49 5.83
N GLN A 18 4.62 27.59 5.74
CA GLN A 18 4.17 28.91 5.25
C GLN A 18 3.78 28.92 3.76
N LYS A 19 3.68 27.77 3.09
CA LYS A 19 3.17 27.64 1.72
C LYS A 19 1.69 27.21 1.74
N ALA A 20 0.82 28.13 2.03
CA ALA A 20 -0.63 27.94 2.18
C ALA A 20 -1.38 27.57 0.89
N GLN A 21 -0.73 27.14 -0.20
CA GLN A 21 -1.34 26.80 -1.49
C GLN A 21 -1.20 25.34 -1.92
N GLU A 22 -0.38 24.53 -1.25
CA GLU A 22 -0.24 23.11 -1.57
C GLU A 22 -1.12 22.27 -0.65
N GLY A 23 -1.99 21.43 -1.23
CA GLY A 23 -2.80 20.47 -0.49
C GLY A 23 -1.93 19.44 0.26
N PRO A 24 -2.54 18.59 1.10
CA PRO A 24 -1.80 17.61 1.88
C PRO A 24 -0.99 16.66 0.98
N ARG A 25 0.25 16.37 1.40
CA ARG A 25 1.18 15.52 0.65
C ARG A 25 0.92 14.02 0.85
N TYR A 26 0.30 13.63 1.96
CA TYR A 26 -0.03 12.24 2.29
C TYR A 26 -1.18 12.14 3.30
N ARG A 27 -1.67 10.92 3.52
CA ARG A 27 -2.67 10.59 4.54
C ARG A 27 -2.21 9.38 5.34
N LEU A 28 -2.60 9.33 6.62
CA LEU A 28 -2.35 8.23 7.54
C LEU A 28 -3.65 7.72 8.16
N PHE A 29 -3.66 6.42 8.41
CA PHE A 29 -4.79 5.73 9.01
C PHE A 29 -4.33 4.71 10.05
N PRO A 30 -5.10 4.48 11.13
CA PRO A 30 -4.91 3.33 11.99
C PRO A 30 -5.30 2.04 11.26
N PHE A 31 -4.77 0.93 11.70
CA PHE A 31 -5.37 -0.37 11.42
C PHE A 31 -6.66 -0.53 12.21
N TYR A 32 -7.49 -1.50 11.84
CA TYR A 32 -8.76 -1.77 12.49
C TYR A 32 -8.80 -3.21 12.96
N LYS A 33 -9.22 -3.43 14.22
CA LYS A 33 -9.52 -4.75 14.79
C LYS A 33 -11.01 -4.80 15.12
N ASN A 34 -11.73 -5.79 14.61
CA ASN A 34 -13.20 -5.89 14.76
C ASN A 34 -13.93 -4.59 14.38
N GLY A 35 -13.49 -3.92 13.29
CA GLY A 35 -14.08 -2.67 12.82
C GLY A 35 -13.79 -1.40 13.65
N VAL A 36 -13.00 -1.50 14.72
CA VAL A 36 -12.59 -0.38 15.59
C VAL A 36 -11.13 -0.01 15.33
N PRO A 37 -10.74 1.30 15.33
CA PRO A 37 -9.34 1.68 15.22
C PRO A 37 -8.47 1.00 16.27
N PHE A 38 -7.35 0.43 15.84
CA PHE A 38 -6.40 -0.24 16.73
C PHE A 38 -5.39 0.79 17.25
N GLU A 39 -5.42 1.06 18.55
CA GLU A 39 -4.59 2.10 19.19
C GLU A 39 -3.15 1.67 19.50
N GLY A 40 -2.80 0.43 19.18
CA GLY A 40 -1.45 -0.06 19.39
C GLY A 40 -1.32 -1.01 20.58
N ARG A 41 -0.09 -1.38 20.87
CA ARG A 41 0.28 -2.37 21.90
C ARG A 41 1.27 -1.76 22.88
N LEU A 42 1.05 -2.03 24.17
CA LEU A 42 2.08 -1.79 25.18
C LEU A 42 3.32 -2.63 24.85
N GLN A 43 4.47 -2.00 24.69
CA GLN A 43 5.72 -2.76 24.54
C GLN A 43 5.93 -3.58 25.81
N LYS A 44 5.96 -4.91 25.69
CA LYS A 44 6.36 -5.79 26.81
C LYS A 44 7.81 -5.46 27.15
N LYS A 45 8.10 -5.15 28.41
CA LYS A 45 9.48 -5.06 28.90
C LYS A 45 10.21 -6.34 28.52
N PRO A 46 11.46 -6.27 28.03
CA PRO A 46 12.27 -7.48 27.85
C PRO A 46 12.33 -8.24 29.17
N ALA A 47 12.21 -9.58 29.11
CA ALA A 47 12.27 -10.44 30.29
C ALA A 47 13.52 -10.10 31.07
N ARG A 48 13.38 -9.89 32.40
CA ARG A 48 14.45 -9.55 33.33
C ARG A 48 15.64 -10.49 33.17
N GLN A 49 16.71 -10.03 32.56
CA GLN A 49 18.02 -10.56 32.91
C GLN A 49 18.28 -10.12 34.38
N LYS A 50 18.63 -11.08 35.25
CA LYS A 50 19.00 -10.81 36.64
C LYS A 50 20.11 -9.76 36.64
N ALA A 51 19.78 -8.55 37.03
CA ALA A 51 20.71 -7.44 37.11
C ALA A 51 20.98 -7.13 38.58
N GLY A 52 22.26 -6.92 38.88
CA GLY A 52 22.71 -6.34 40.11
C GLY A 52 22.21 -4.91 40.30
N GLU A 53 22.15 -4.51 41.52
CA GLU A 53 21.59 -3.28 42.08
C GLU A 53 22.07 -1.99 41.37
N GLY A 54 21.11 -1.19 40.94
CA GLY A 54 21.23 0.15 40.47
C GLY A 54 19.87 0.69 40.05
N GLN A 55 19.26 1.49 40.91
CA GLN A 55 17.97 2.15 40.66
C GLN A 55 17.96 2.91 39.34
N LYS A 56 17.50 2.31 38.26
CA LYS A 56 17.20 3.02 37.00
C LYS A 56 15.74 3.48 37.05
N ARG A 57 15.54 4.78 36.80
CA ARG A 57 14.23 5.39 36.55
C ARG A 57 13.41 4.48 35.62
N PHE A 58 12.22 4.13 36.05
CA PHE A 58 11.26 3.39 35.25
C PHE A 58 10.75 4.31 34.14
N ASP A 59 11.24 4.12 32.93
CA ASP A 59 10.62 4.72 31.74
C ASP A 59 9.19 4.20 31.64
N SER A 60 8.23 5.10 31.43
CA SER A 60 6.82 4.74 31.17
C SER A 60 6.74 3.73 30.03
N PRO A 61 5.80 2.77 30.06
CA PRO A 61 5.62 1.83 28.96
C PRO A 61 5.21 2.62 27.71
N LYS A 62 5.95 2.47 26.61
CA LYS A 62 5.61 3.09 25.33
C LYS A 62 4.57 2.24 24.59
N ILE A 63 3.60 2.92 23.98
CA ILE A 63 2.63 2.29 23.09
C ILE A 63 3.12 2.51 21.66
N ALA A 64 3.33 1.42 20.93
CA ALA A 64 3.61 1.48 19.51
C ALA A 64 2.31 1.34 18.71
N ARG A 65 1.88 2.42 18.05
CA ARG A 65 0.68 2.45 17.22
C ARG A 65 1.07 2.23 15.75
N PRO A 66 0.55 1.17 15.10
CA PRO A 66 0.78 0.97 13.68
C PRO A 66 -0.12 1.90 12.86
N LEU A 67 0.48 2.63 11.93
CA LEU A 67 -0.20 3.46 10.96
C LEU A 67 0.15 3.00 9.55
N TRP A 68 -0.83 2.99 8.65
CA TRP A 68 -0.61 2.83 7.23
C TRP A 68 -0.94 4.12 6.48
N GLY A 69 -0.24 4.35 5.40
CA GLY A 69 -0.44 5.59 4.66
C GLY A 69 0.03 5.52 3.22
N MET A 70 -0.35 6.56 2.48
CA MET A 70 0.02 6.72 1.09
C MET A 70 0.21 8.20 0.76
N THR A 71 1.19 8.51 -0.09
CA THR A 71 1.35 9.87 -0.61
C THR A 71 0.22 10.21 -1.58
N LEU A 72 -0.04 11.49 -1.71
CA LEU A 72 -0.93 12.06 -2.73
C LEU A 72 -0.10 12.63 -3.89
N LYS A 73 -0.73 12.96 -5.01
CA LYS A 73 -0.08 13.52 -6.19
C LYS A 73 0.69 14.80 -5.89
N ALA A 74 0.22 15.61 -4.93
CA ALA A 74 0.91 16.82 -4.46
C ALA A 74 2.30 16.57 -3.87
N ALA A 75 2.60 15.35 -3.42
CA ALA A 75 3.94 14.98 -2.96
C ALA A 75 4.94 14.78 -4.11
N GLY A 76 4.49 14.79 -5.36
CA GLY A 76 5.28 14.41 -6.51
C GLY A 76 5.42 12.90 -6.69
N SER A 77 6.16 12.49 -7.73
CA SER A 77 6.32 11.05 -8.01
C SER A 77 7.33 10.40 -7.05
N MET A 78 6.91 9.30 -6.44
CA MET A 78 7.71 8.47 -5.53
C MET A 78 8.33 7.26 -6.24
N ARG A 79 8.42 7.30 -7.58
CA ARG A 79 9.02 6.23 -8.37
C ARG A 79 10.35 5.78 -7.80
N PHE A 80 10.56 4.48 -7.71
CA PHE A 80 11.76 3.86 -7.19
C PHE A 80 12.37 2.86 -8.17
N ARG A 81 13.65 3.03 -8.46
CA ARG A 81 14.55 2.11 -9.13
C ARG A 81 15.93 2.23 -8.50
N TRP A 82 16.66 1.12 -8.38
CA TRP A 82 17.99 1.14 -7.76
C TRP A 82 19.01 2.01 -8.49
N ASN A 83 18.84 2.14 -9.81
CA ASN A 83 19.73 2.90 -10.69
C ASN A 83 19.22 4.32 -11.02
N GLU A 84 18.17 4.80 -10.34
CA GLU A 84 17.59 6.12 -10.59
C GLU A 84 17.59 6.96 -9.31
N THR A 85 18.08 8.20 -9.42
CA THR A 85 17.94 9.21 -8.37
C THR A 85 16.56 9.86 -8.44
N ASN A 86 15.95 10.10 -7.29
CA ASN A 86 14.71 10.85 -7.17
C ASN A 86 14.76 11.73 -5.91
N PRO A 87 15.37 12.94 -6.03
CA PRO A 87 15.56 13.83 -4.87
C PRO A 87 14.25 14.17 -4.13
N ASN A 88 13.14 14.33 -4.88
CA ASN A 88 11.84 14.61 -4.28
C ASN A 88 11.35 13.46 -3.39
N ARG A 89 11.46 12.21 -3.86
CA ARG A 89 11.15 11.01 -3.08
C ARG A 89 12.06 10.90 -1.86
N ASP A 90 13.37 11.07 -2.05
CA ASP A 90 14.37 10.88 -1.00
C ASP A 90 14.20 11.90 0.11
N GLN A 91 13.93 13.16 -0.25
CA GLN A 91 13.60 14.21 0.70
C GLN A 91 12.31 13.91 1.46
N PHE A 92 11.23 13.54 0.76
CA PHE A 92 9.95 13.22 1.38
C PHE A 92 10.08 12.07 2.40
N LEU A 93 10.77 10.98 2.03
CA LEU A 93 10.94 9.82 2.89
C LEU A 93 11.83 10.16 4.11
N ALA A 94 12.84 11.00 3.94
CA ALA A 94 13.66 11.50 5.05
C ALA A 94 12.84 12.35 6.03
N GLU A 95 12.01 13.26 5.54
CA GLU A 95 11.08 14.06 6.35
C GLU A 95 10.08 13.19 7.11
N LEU A 96 9.51 12.16 6.45
CA LEU A 96 8.60 11.18 7.07
C LEU A 96 9.31 10.44 8.22
N CYS A 97 10.52 9.93 7.97
CA CYS A 97 11.30 9.22 8.98
C CYS A 97 11.67 10.12 10.16
N ALA A 98 12.07 11.37 9.91
CA ALA A 98 12.41 12.34 10.95
C ALA A 98 11.20 12.67 11.84
N ARG A 99 10.02 12.79 11.25
CA ARG A 99 8.77 13.09 11.96
C ARG A 99 8.36 11.99 12.96
N PHE A 100 8.51 10.72 12.57
CA PHE A 100 8.14 9.57 13.39
C PHE A 100 9.32 8.95 14.15
N GLY A 101 10.53 9.43 13.93
CA GLY A 101 11.72 9.11 14.70
C GLY A 101 11.74 9.93 16.01
N GLY A 102 11.58 9.26 17.17
CA GLY A 102 11.61 9.93 18.45
C GLY A 102 13.00 10.49 18.78
N ALA A 103 13.05 11.63 19.49
CA ALA A 103 14.27 12.18 20.09
C ALA A 103 14.84 11.31 21.24
N GLY A 104 14.16 10.18 21.55
CA GLY A 104 14.56 9.23 22.60
C GLY A 104 15.28 8.00 22.02
N LYS A 105 15.63 7.05 22.91
CA LYS A 105 16.35 5.81 22.61
C LYS A 105 15.65 4.84 21.61
N GLY A 106 14.53 5.22 20.99
CA GLY A 106 13.78 4.40 20.02
C GLY A 106 14.42 4.32 18.62
N GLY A 107 15.47 5.07 18.35
CA GLY A 107 16.21 5.04 17.09
C GLY A 107 15.56 5.83 15.95
N GLN A 108 16.39 6.22 14.99
CA GLN A 108 15.95 6.86 13.75
C GLN A 108 15.17 5.86 12.90
N LYS A 109 14.00 6.27 12.38
CA LYS A 109 13.27 5.46 11.39
C LYS A 109 14.07 5.33 10.10
N GLN A 110 14.03 4.16 9.49
CA GLN A 110 14.75 3.84 8.26
C GLN A 110 13.81 3.24 7.21
N VAL A 111 13.86 3.80 6.01
CA VAL A 111 13.05 3.32 4.88
C VAL A 111 13.61 2.00 4.38
N VAL A 112 12.70 1.06 4.10
CA VAL A 112 13.00 -0.21 3.45
C VAL A 112 12.25 -0.25 2.12
N PRO A 113 12.89 0.14 1.00
CA PRO A 113 12.26 0.15 -0.31
C PRO A 113 12.52 -1.15 -1.10
N LEU A 114 11.70 -1.38 -2.14
CA LEU A 114 11.92 -2.42 -3.15
C LEU A 114 11.76 -1.86 -4.57
N GLU A 115 12.58 -2.35 -5.49
CA GLU A 115 12.29 -2.19 -6.91
C GLU A 115 11.21 -3.18 -7.33
N LEU A 116 10.02 -2.67 -7.65
CA LEU A 116 8.85 -3.48 -7.95
C LEU A 116 8.91 -4.09 -9.34
N ILE A 117 8.51 -5.36 -9.46
CA ILE A 117 8.52 -6.15 -10.69
C ILE A 117 7.17 -6.84 -10.98
N HIS A 118 6.13 -6.51 -10.23
CA HIS A 118 4.79 -7.09 -10.34
C HIS A 118 4.78 -8.63 -10.10
N SER A 119 5.56 -9.05 -9.13
CA SER A 119 5.72 -10.45 -8.70
C SER A 119 4.88 -10.76 -7.45
N LYS A 120 5.11 -11.96 -6.88
CA LYS A 120 4.63 -12.34 -5.55
C LYS A 120 5.80 -12.55 -4.56
N ILE A 121 6.97 -11.96 -4.87
CA ILE A 121 8.17 -12.08 -4.04
C ILE A 121 8.04 -11.14 -2.84
N VAL A 122 8.16 -11.70 -1.64
CA VAL A 122 8.13 -10.99 -0.36
C VAL A 122 9.47 -11.19 0.35
N TYR A 123 10.01 -10.16 0.97
CA TYR A 123 11.24 -10.22 1.76
C TYR A 123 10.96 -9.94 3.23
N GLU A 124 11.64 -10.70 4.10
CA GLU A 124 11.83 -10.29 5.49
C GLU A 124 12.91 -9.22 5.55
N ALA A 125 12.66 -8.13 6.30
CA ALA A 125 13.66 -7.11 6.61
C ALA A 125 13.83 -7.03 8.14
N ARG A 126 15.03 -7.27 8.63
CA ARG A 126 15.47 -7.07 10.01
C ARG A 126 16.22 -5.76 10.16
N GLU A 127 16.92 -5.37 9.09
CA GLU A 127 17.67 -4.14 8.94
C GLU A 127 17.31 -3.47 7.60
N ALA A 128 17.59 -2.17 7.47
CA ALA A 128 17.25 -1.41 6.26
C ALA A 128 18.01 -1.89 5.01
N CYS A 129 19.20 -2.45 5.18
CA CYS A 129 20.01 -2.96 4.08
C CYS A 129 19.55 -4.33 3.54
N ASP A 130 18.64 -5.04 4.22
CA ASP A 130 18.23 -6.37 3.83
C ASP A 130 17.53 -6.44 2.47
N THR A 131 16.98 -5.32 2.01
CA THR A 131 16.35 -5.22 0.69
C THR A 131 17.22 -4.53 -0.36
N LEU A 132 18.46 -4.15 -0.01
CA LEU A 132 19.35 -3.43 -0.92
C LEU A 132 19.58 -4.23 -2.21
N ASN A 133 19.39 -3.56 -3.36
CA ASN A 133 19.46 -4.14 -4.71
C ASN A 133 18.52 -5.31 -4.97
N LYS A 134 17.53 -5.56 -4.09
CA LYS A 134 16.53 -6.59 -4.32
C LYS A 134 15.36 -6.07 -5.16
N ARG A 135 14.75 -7.01 -5.87
CA ARG A 135 13.57 -6.80 -6.69
C ARG A 135 12.44 -7.71 -6.21
N GLY A 136 11.27 -7.16 -5.95
CA GLY A 136 10.13 -7.88 -5.40
C GLY A 136 8.99 -6.91 -5.11
N ASP A 137 7.92 -7.39 -4.49
CA ASP A 137 6.70 -6.61 -4.37
C ASP A 137 6.13 -6.61 -2.93
N GLY A 138 6.81 -7.22 -1.96
CA GLY A 138 6.38 -7.23 -0.56
C GLY A 138 7.54 -7.23 0.43
N ILE A 139 7.32 -6.58 1.57
CA ILE A 139 8.27 -6.49 2.69
C ILE A 139 7.52 -6.76 3.98
N VAL A 140 8.08 -7.61 4.84
CA VAL A 140 7.61 -7.81 6.20
C VAL A 140 8.74 -7.62 7.19
N THR A 141 8.42 -7.11 8.38
CA THR A 141 9.38 -6.86 9.45
C THR A 141 8.69 -6.95 10.81
N GLN A 142 9.47 -7.11 11.87
CA GLN A 142 9.04 -6.91 13.26
C GLN A 142 9.83 -5.77 13.92
N ASN A 143 10.75 -5.15 13.18
CA ASN A 143 11.57 -4.05 13.69
C ASN A 143 10.81 -2.72 13.55
N PRO A 144 10.38 -2.09 14.68
CA PRO A 144 9.58 -0.87 14.64
C PRO A 144 10.35 0.35 14.12
N SER A 145 11.68 0.28 14.01
CA SER A 145 12.50 1.33 13.41
C SER A 145 12.47 1.32 11.87
N LEU A 146 11.95 0.25 11.25
CA LEU A 146 11.86 0.15 9.80
C LEU A 146 10.53 0.67 9.28
N VAL A 147 10.58 1.23 8.08
CA VAL A 147 9.41 1.73 7.34
C VAL A 147 9.36 1.01 6.00
N PRO A 148 8.62 -0.13 5.90
CA PRO A 148 8.38 -0.79 4.62
C PRO A 148 7.65 0.13 3.65
N VAL A 149 8.22 0.31 2.44
CA VAL A 149 7.67 1.20 1.40
C VAL A 149 7.56 0.45 0.09
N VAL A 150 6.38 0.48 -0.51
CA VAL A 150 6.12 0.08 -1.89
C VAL A 150 5.56 1.26 -2.66
N THR A 151 5.59 1.20 -4.00
CA THR A 151 5.04 2.28 -4.82
C THR A 151 3.87 1.78 -5.66
N ALA A 152 2.88 2.65 -5.92
CA ALA A 152 1.72 2.30 -6.73
C ALA A 152 1.25 3.49 -7.58
N ALA A 153 0.72 3.16 -8.77
CA ALA A 153 -0.11 4.02 -9.60
C ALA A 153 -1.14 3.10 -10.25
N ASP A 154 -2.34 3.05 -9.68
CA ASP A 154 -3.45 2.15 -9.98
C ASP A 154 -3.37 0.74 -9.39
N CYS A 155 -2.18 0.15 -9.23
CA CYS A 155 -2.05 -1.13 -8.53
C CYS A 155 -2.43 -1.01 -7.05
N VAL A 156 -2.82 -2.12 -6.43
CA VAL A 156 -3.32 -2.16 -5.05
C VAL A 156 -2.18 -2.16 -4.05
N PRO A 157 -2.01 -1.13 -3.21
CA PRO A 157 -1.14 -1.21 -2.06
C PRO A 157 -1.85 -1.94 -0.92
N LEU A 158 -1.16 -2.92 -0.34
CA LEU A 158 -1.62 -3.72 0.79
C LEU A 158 -0.75 -3.44 2.01
N TYR A 159 -1.38 -3.35 3.18
CA TYR A 159 -0.71 -3.09 4.44
C TYR A 159 -1.12 -4.13 5.45
N PHE A 160 -0.18 -4.54 6.29
CA PHE A 160 -0.37 -5.62 7.24
C PHE A 160 0.19 -5.24 8.62
N TYR A 161 -0.52 -5.64 9.66
CA TYR A 161 -0.04 -5.58 11.03
C TYR A 161 -0.60 -6.77 11.81
N ASP A 162 0.25 -7.50 12.49
CA ASP A 162 -0.16 -8.57 13.38
C ASP A 162 -0.27 -8.05 14.82
N ALA A 163 -1.49 -8.00 15.33
CA ALA A 163 -1.75 -7.57 16.70
C ALA A 163 -1.22 -8.56 17.75
N GLY A 164 -0.98 -9.81 17.38
CA GLY A 164 -0.39 -10.86 18.22
C GLY A 164 1.11 -10.69 18.42
N THR A 165 1.87 -10.60 17.34
CA THR A 165 3.34 -10.60 17.34
C THR A 165 3.96 -9.21 17.22
N GLY A 166 3.22 -8.24 16.65
CA GLY A 166 3.73 -6.92 16.29
C GLY A 166 4.48 -6.90 14.95
N ALA A 167 4.44 -7.98 14.16
CA ALA A 167 4.96 -7.99 12.81
C ALA A 167 4.10 -7.12 11.89
N PHE A 168 4.72 -6.47 10.90
CA PHE A 168 4.01 -5.60 9.97
C PHE A 168 4.69 -5.59 8.61
N GLY A 169 4.01 -5.04 7.60
CA GLY A 169 4.56 -5.00 6.26
C GLY A 169 3.71 -4.25 5.26
N ALA A 170 4.27 -4.08 4.07
CA ALA A 170 3.58 -3.52 2.92
C ALA A 170 3.83 -4.37 1.67
N ALA A 171 2.83 -4.45 0.78
CA ALA A 171 2.97 -5.15 -0.48
C ALA A 171 2.25 -4.43 -1.61
N HIS A 172 2.76 -4.61 -2.83
CA HIS A 172 2.21 -4.10 -4.07
C HIS A 172 1.53 -5.24 -4.82
N SER A 173 0.24 -5.12 -5.07
CA SER A 173 -0.57 -6.11 -5.79
C SER A 173 -1.05 -5.52 -7.11
N GLY A 174 -0.25 -5.66 -8.16
CA GLY A 174 -0.70 -5.45 -9.54
C GLY A 174 -1.43 -6.69 -10.07
N TRP A 175 -1.98 -6.62 -11.28
CA TRP A 175 -2.75 -7.75 -11.83
C TRP A 175 -1.94 -9.07 -11.94
N LYS A 176 -0.64 -9.00 -12.24
CA LYS A 176 0.26 -10.18 -12.24
C LYS A 176 0.64 -10.63 -10.83
N GLY A 177 0.71 -9.68 -9.90
CA GLY A 177 1.08 -9.91 -8.50
C GLY A 177 -0.12 -10.21 -7.59
N THR A 178 -1.35 -10.21 -8.11
CA THR A 178 -2.53 -10.59 -7.31
C THR A 178 -2.34 -11.99 -6.72
N GLY A 179 -2.59 -12.10 -5.41
CA GLY A 179 -2.22 -13.29 -4.61
C GLY A 179 -1.01 -13.08 -3.71
N ILE A 180 -0.27 -11.95 -3.84
CA ILE A 180 0.87 -11.64 -2.96
C ILE A 180 0.45 -11.54 -1.48
N ALA A 181 -0.81 -11.17 -1.20
CA ALA A 181 -1.33 -11.12 0.18
C ALA A 181 -1.17 -12.46 0.91
N ALA A 182 -1.42 -13.59 0.24
CA ALA A 182 -1.23 -14.92 0.83
C ALA A 182 0.24 -15.20 1.12
N GLN A 183 1.17 -14.72 0.27
CA GLN A 183 2.62 -14.86 0.51
C GLN A 183 3.06 -14.03 1.72
N VAL A 184 2.52 -12.81 1.90
CA VAL A 184 2.79 -11.99 3.09
C VAL A 184 2.30 -12.70 4.35
N VAL A 185 1.07 -13.18 4.37
CA VAL A 185 0.49 -13.91 5.52
C VAL A 185 1.32 -15.17 5.83
N SER A 186 1.69 -15.96 4.80
CA SER A 186 2.55 -17.14 4.97
C SER A 186 3.89 -16.78 5.59
N MET A 187 4.56 -15.73 5.07
CA MET A 187 5.84 -15.29 5.62
C MET A 187 5.73 -14.76 7.05
N MET A 188 4.67 -14.01 7.38
CA MET A 188 4.43 -13.57 8.76
C MET A 188 4.23 -14.76 9.70
N LYS A 189 3.50 -15.80 9.27
CA LYS A 189 3.34 -17.04 10.02
C LYS A 189 4.66 -17.77 10.21
N GLU A 190 5.44 -17.96 9.15
CA GLU A 190 6.70 -18.70 9.17
C GLU A 190 7.79 -18.00 9.99
N LYS A 191 7.91 -16.67 9.86
CA LYS A 191 9.00 -15.90 10.47
C LYS A 191 8.70 -15.42 11.87
N TYR A 192 7.44 -15.12 12.17
CA TYR A 192 7.05 -14.46 13.42
C TYR A 192 6.03 -15.25 14.23
N GLY A 193 5.54 -16.39 13.72
CA GLY A 193 4.52 -17.19 14.39
C GLY A 193 3.15 -16.52 14.41
N SER A 194 2.87 -15.64 13.43
CA SER A 194 1.61 -14.93 13.31
C SER A 194 0.43 -15.88 13.12
N ASP A 195 -0.65 -15.67 13.88
CA ASP A 195 -1.95 -16.27 13.55
C ASP A 195 -2.66 -15.37 12.52
N PRO A 196 -3.06 -15.89 11.35
CA PRO A 196 -3.78 -15.09 10.35
C PRO A 196 -5.00 -14.36 10.90
N ARG A 197 -5.65 -14.91 11.95
CA ARG A 197 -6.80 -14.30 12.62
C ARG A 197 -6.45 -13.04 13.43
N ASP A 198 -5.17 -12.85 13.79
CA ASP A 198 -4.68 -11.65 14.48
C ASP A 198 -4.11 -10.61 13.51
N ILE A 199 -4.00 -10.96 12.23
CA ILE A 199 -3.51 -10.02 11.20
C ILE A 199 -4.61 -9.03 10.85
N LEU A 200 -4.26 -7.75 10.95
CA LEU A 200 -5.05 -6.62 10.48
C LEU A 200 -4.54 -6.24 9.10
N ALA A 201 -5.43 -6.18 8.11
CA ALA A 201 -5.08 -5.86 6.74
C ALA A 201 -5.78 -4.57 6.28
N ALA A 202 -5.04 -3.72 5.56
CA ALA A 202 -5.61 -2.57 4.89
C ALA A 202 -5.33 -2.63 3.38
N ILE A 203 -6.32 -2.24 2.58
CA ILE A 203 -6.26 -2.14 1.12
C ILE A 203 -6.36 -0.66 0.79
N GLY A 204 -5.29 -0.09 0.27
CA GLY A 204 -5.23 1.34 -0.03
C GLY A 204 -5.91 1.73 -1.34
N PRO A 205 -5.92 3.05 -1.67
CA PRO A 205 -6.45 3.55 -2.92
C PRO A 205 -5.79 2.89 -4.14
N HIS A 206 -6.60 2.50 -5.11
CA HIS A 206 -6.19 1.81 -6.33
C HIS A 206 -7.22 2.03 -7.44
N ILE A 207 -6.98 1.53 -8.64
CA ILE A 207 -7.98 1.57 -9.69
C ILE A 207 -9.13 0.61 -9.36
N HIS A 208 -10.37 1.10 -9.36
CA HIS A 208 -11.56 0.28 -9.15
C HIS A 208 -12.15 -0.21 -10.47
N ASP A 209 -13.10 -1.13 -10.38
CA ASP A 209 -13.84 -1.70 -11.50
C ASP A 209 -14.56 -0.64 -12.34
N CYS A 210 -14.94 0.51 -11.78
CA CYS A 210 -15.48 1.65 -12.54
C CYS A 210 -14.55 2.13 -13.67
N CYS A 211 -13.21 1.98 -13.50
CA CYS A 211 -12.19 2.44 -14.44
C CYS A 211 -11.30 1.31 -14.97
N TYR A 212 -11.38 0.08 -14.43
CA TYR A 212 -10.51 -1.00 -14.83
C TYR A 212 -11.20 -1.97 -15.77
N LEU A 213 -11.18 -1.64 -17.06
CA LEU A 213 -11.66 -2.50 -18.14
C LEU A 213 -10.54 -3.41 -18.63
N VAL A 214 -10.87 -4.68 -18.86
CA VAL A 214 -9.97 -5.74 -19.30
C VAL A 214 -10.59 -6.58 -20.41
N ASP A 215 -9.74 -7.31 -21.13
CA ASP A 215 -10.14 -8.31 -22.12
C ASP A 215 -10.71 -9.58 -21.47
N LYS A 216 -11.31 -10.44 -22.29
CA LYS A 216 -11.92 -11.70 -21.87
C LYS A 216 -10.90 -12.67 -21.24
N GLU A 217 -9.69 -12.69 -21.73
CA GLU A 217 -8.65 -13.61 -21.24
C GLU A 217 -8.27 -13.27 -19.79
N ARG A 218 -8.02 -11.98 -19.53
CA ARG A 218 -7.72 -11.50 -18.17
C ARG A 218 -8.91 -11.64 -17.24
N ALA A 219 -10.12 -11.35 -17.71
CA ALA A 219 -11.35 -11.57 -16.95
C ALA A 219 -11.49 -13.04 -16.55
N LYS A 220 -11.32 -13.96 -17.51
CA LYS A 220 -11.34 -15.40 -17.22
C LYS A 220 -10.29 -15.83 -16.22
N TYR A 221 -9.04 -15.35 -16.38
CA TYR A 221 -7.97 -15.64 -15.44
C TYR A 221 -8.34 -15.23 -14.01
N PHE A 222 -8.91 -14.04 -13.83
CA PHE A 222 -9.29 -13.55 -12.50
C PHE A 222 -10.47 -14.34 -11.91
N SER A 223 -11.48 -14.61 -12.72
CA SER A 223 -12.63 -15.42 -12.31
C SER A 223 -12.21 -16.82 -11.84
N ASP A 224 -11.31 -17.46 -12.59
CA ASP A 224 -10.87 -18.82 -12.28
C ASP A 224 -9.95 -18.90 -11.04
N ASN A 225 -9.14 -17.86 -10.79
CA ASN A 225 -8.10 -17.90 -9.74
C ASN A 225 -8.48 -17.14 -8.47
N PHE A 226 -9.39 -16.17 -8.55
CA PHE A 226 -9.70 -15.26 -7.43
C PHE A 226 -11.21 -15.16 -7.13
N GLY A 227 -12.05 -15.87 -7.88
CA GLY A 227 -13.49 -15.93 -7.70
C GLY A 227 -14.26 -15.18 -8.80
N SER A 228 -15.43 -15.74 -9.15
CA SER A 228 -16.29 -15.21 -10.23
C SER A 228 -16.82 -13.79 -9.92
N ASP A 229 -16.89 -13.41 -8.63
CA ASP A 229 -17.31 -12.09 -8.17
C ASP A 229 -16.27 -10.98 -8.39
N THR A 230 -15.08 -11.33 -8.91
CA THR A 230 -14.04 -10.37 -9.29
C THR A 230 -14.30 -9.70 -10.65
N VAL A 231 -15.22 -10.23 -11.44
CA VAL A 231 -15.47 -9.83 -12.83
C VAL A 231 -16.94 -9.49 -13.04
N ILE A 232 -17.21 -8.38 -13.69
CA ILE A 232 -18.54 -7.94 -14.08
C ILE A 232 -18.53 -7.70 -15.60
N GLU A 233 -19.46 -8.30 -16.34
CA GLU A 233 -19.64 -8.01 -17.75
C GLU A 233 -20.00 -6.53 -17.93
N ALA A 234 -19.28 -5.83 -18.79
CA ALA A 234 -19.63 -4.46 -19.12
C ALA A 234 -20.82 -4.49 -20.10
N SER A 235 -22.00 -4.04 -19.66
CA SER A 235 -23.18 -3.96 -20.51
C SER A 235 -22.88 -3.12 -21.75
N GLN A 236 -23.24 -3.62 -22.93
CA GLN A 236 -23.20 -2.83 -24.16
C GLN A 236 -24.14 -1.62 -24.01
N GLY A 237 -23.59 -0.41 -24.01
CA GLY A 237 -24.39 0.84 -23.96
C GLY A 237 -24.26 1.68 -22.70
N GLN A 238 -23.66 1.22 -21.64
CA GLN A 238 -23.26 2.11 -20.55
C GLN A 238 -21.94 2.79 -20.89
N ASN A 239 -22.05 3.97 -21.52
CA ASN A 239 -20.93 4.92 -21.56
C ASN A 239 -20.49 5.17 -20.13
N SER A 240 -19.39 4.56 -19.73
CA SER A 240 -18.72 4.84 -18.48
C SER A 240 -18.26 6.29 -18.49
N ARG A 241 -19.09 7.19 -17.95
CA ARG A 241 -18.77 8.60 -17.73
C ARG A 241 -17.84 8.71 -16.52
N GLY A 242 -16.61 8.19 -16.66
CA GLY A 242 -15.50 8.57 -15.80
C GLY A 242 -14.66 9.61 -16.56
N PRO A 243 -14.16 10.69 -15.95
CA PRO A 243 -13.22 11.60 -16.58
C PRO A 243 -11.96 10.81 -16.96
N GLY A 244 -11.64 10.72 -18.24
CA GLY A 244 -10.42 10.05 -18.72
C GLY A 244 -10.64 8.91 -19.72
N PHE A 245 -11.85 8.67 -20.21
CA PHE A 245 -12.08 7.76 -21.33
C PHE A 245 -11.74 8.48 -22.67
N PHE A 246 -10.48 8.85 -22.87
CA PHE A 246 -10.01 9.36 -24.15
C PHE A 246 -9.13 8.33 -24.86
N GLY A 247 -9.67 7.89 -25.98
CA GLY A 247 -9.23 7.03 -27.03
C GLY A 247 -7.72 6.94 -27.25
N GLN A 248 -7.26 5.81 -27.35
CA GLN A 248 -6.26 5.14 -28.19
C GLN A 248 -5.80 3.80 -27.60
N GLU A 249 -5.82 3.56 -26.27
CA GLU A 249 -5.79 2.16 -25.80
C GLU A 249 -7.07 1.41 -26.19
N GLN A 250 -8.19 2.13 -26.42
CA GLN A 250 -9.36 1.54 -27.05
C GLN A 250 -9.04 0.93 -28.42
N ASN A 251 -8.17 1.55 -29.21
CA ASN A 251 -7.81 1.02 -30.53
C ASN A 251 -6.94 -0.24 -30.42
N HIS A 252 -6.08 -0.36 -29.41
CA HIS A 252 -5.30 -1.59 -29.22
C HIS A 252 -6.15 -2.72 -28.61
N VAL A 253 -7.04 -2.42 -27.67
CA VAL A 253 -7.98 -3.39 -27.10
C VAL A 253 -9.13 -3.68 -28.09
N GLN A 254 -9.61 -2.66 -28.83
CA GLN A 254 -10.61 -2.83 -29.87
C GLN A 254 -10.09 -3.54 -31.12
N ALA A 255 -8.83 -3.29 -31.53
CA ALA A 255 -8.23 -3.97 -32.68
C ALA A 255 -7.98 -5.48 -32.42
N GLN A 256 -7.78 -5.88 -31.18
CA GLN A 256 -7.68 -7.29 -30.79
C GLN A 256 -9.03 -7.95 -30.47
N ASN A 257 -10.09 -7.15 -30.21
CA ASN A 257 -11.40 -7.64 -29.73
C ASN A 257 -12.54 -7.50 -30.73
N SER A 258 -12.30 -7.78 -31.99
CA SER A 258 -13.42 -7.87 -32.96
C SER A 258 -14.46 -8.95 -32.65
N ARG A 259 -14.34 -9.73 -31.53
CA ARG A 259 -15.27 -10.79 -31.13
C ARG A 259 -15.46 -11.02 -29.63
N GLY A 260 -15.02 -10.15 -28.71
CA GLY A 260 -15.15 -10.37 -27.27
C GLY A 260 -15.49 -9.10 -26.51
N GLY A 261 -16.50 -9.13 -25.62
CA GLY A 261 -16.90 -8.01 -24.77
C GLY A 261 -15.78 -7.54 -23.82
N LEU A 262 -15.87 -6.30 -23.36
CA LEU A 262 -15.04 -5.79 -22.29
C LEU A 262 -15.64 -6.20 -20.94
N TYR A 263 -14.77 -6.40 -19.95
CA TYR A 263 -15.14 -6.78 -18.60
C TYR A 263 -14.59 -5.75 -17.60
N ARG A 264 -15.37 -5.45 -16.57
CA ARG A 264 -14.92 -4.67 -15.42
C ARG A 264 -14.27 -5.62 -14.42
N LEU A 265 -13.04 -5.29 -13.98
CA LEU A 265 -12.28 -6.13 -13.06
C LEU A 265 -12.12 -5.44 -11.71
N SER A 266 -12.53 -6.13 -10.64
CA SER A 266 -12.37 -5.67 -9.26
C SER A 266 -11.10 -6.26 -8.62
N LEU A 267 -10.01 -5.49 -8.64
CA LEU A 267 -8.79 -5.85 -7.89
C LEU A 267 -9.05 -5.86 -6.38
N LEU A 268 -9.97 -5.01 -5.91
CA LEU A 268 -10.40 -5.00 -4.52
C LEU A 268 -10.94 -6.36 -4.11
N ARG A 269 -11.94 -6.88 -4.84
CA ARG A 269 -12.55 -8.16 -4.53
C ARG A 269 -11.55 -9.31 -4.59
N ALA A 270 -10.68 -9.32 -5.60
CA ALA A 270 -9.64 -10.32 -5.74
C ALA A 270 -8.69 -10.36 -4.52
N ASN A 271 -8.23 -9.20 -4.04
CA ASN A 271 -7.36 -9.15 -2.87
C ASN A 271 -8.09 -9.50 -1.57
N ILE A 272 -9.38 -9.14 -1.42
CA ILE A 272 -10.21 -9.58 -0.28
C ILE A 272 -10.31 -11.11 -0.28
N ASN A 273 -10.66 -11.72 -1.41
CA ASN A 273 -10.79 -13.18 -1.52
C ASN A 273 -9.48 -13.91 -1.17
N VAL A 274 -8.33 -13.35 -1.59
CA VAL A 274 -6.99 -13.86 -1.24
C VAL A 274 -6.72 -13.75 0.26
N LEU A 275 -7.05 -12.61 0.90
CA LEU A 275 -6.88 -12.40 2.34
C LEU A 275 -7.74 -13.37 3.16
N LEU A 276 -9.03 -13.52 2.80
CA LEU A 276 -9.94 -14.46 3.45
C LEU A 276 -9.47 -15.91 3.27
N GLY A 277 -9.04 -16.28 2.05
CA GLY A 277 -8.46 -17.59 1.77
C GLY A 277 -7.17 -17.88 2.53
N ALA A 278 -6.41 -16.84 2.90
CA ALA A 278 -5.22 -16.95 3.75
C ALA A 278 -5.54 -17.00 5.27
N GLY A 279 -6.82 -16.89 5.66
CA GLY A 279 -7.29 -16.99 7.04
C GLY A 279 -7.40 -15.66 7.79
N VAL A 280 -7.21 -14.53 7.11
CA VAL A 280 -7.46 -13.19 7.71
C VAL A 280 -8.96 -13.01 7.90
N LEU A 281 -9.39 -12.57 9.08
CA LEU A 281 -10.80 -12.36 9.39
C LEU A 281 -11.36 -11.14 8.63
N GLU A 282 -12.59 -11.23 8.14
CA GLU A 282 -13.21 -10.14 7.37
C GLU A 282 -13.33 -8.84 8.17
N GLU A 283 -13.62 -8.91 9.45
CA GLU A 283 -13.71 -7.77 10.37
C GLU A 283 -12.37 -7.07 10.61
N ASN A 284 -11.26 -7.75 10.30
CA ASN A 284 -9.90 -7.21 10.39
C ASN A 284 -9.43 -6.59 9.06
N ILE A 285 -10.28 -6.56 8.03
CA ILE A 285 -9.96 -5.96 6.73
C ILE A 285 -10.63 -4.58 6.63
N VAL A 286 -9.83 -3.56 6.32
CA VAL A 286 -10.30 -2.23 5.93
C VAL A 286 -9.89 -1.94 4.49
N ALA A 287 -10.74 -1.27 3.72
CA ALA A 287 -10.42 -0.91 2.34
C ALA A 287 -10.78 0.54 2.04
N ALA A 288 -9.92 1.21 1.28
CA ALA A 288 -10.20 2.54 0.74
C ALA A 288 -11.26 2.44 -0.37
N LYS A 289 -12.24 3.35 -0.31
CA LYS A 289 -13.29 3.46 -1.35
C LYS A 289 -12.89 4.32 -2.54
N ASN A 290 -11.68 4.87 -2.54
CA ASN A 290 -11.19 5.84 -3.51
C ASN A 290 -10.56 5.14 -4.71
N CYS A 291 -11.07 5.44 -5.91
CA CYS A 291 -10.49 5.00 -7.17
C CYS A 291 -9.42 6.00 -7.64
N THR A 292 -8.19 5.54 -7.84
CA THR A 292 -7.07 6.41 -8.25
C THR A 292 -7.28 7.03 -9.64
N ALA A 293 -7.97 6.33 -10.53
CA ALA A 293 -8.25 6.85 -11.86
C ALA A 293 -9.39 7.90 -11.89
N CYS A 294 -10.35 7.84 -10.94
CA CYS A 294 -11.41 8.84 -10.81
C CYS A 294 -10.95 10.10 -10.08
N GLU A 295 -10.06 9.95 -9.10
CA GLU A 295 -9.67 11.01 -8.17
C GLU A 295 -8.35 11.65 -8.58
N GLU A 296 -8.38 12.92 -8.98
CA GLU A 296 -7.20 13.65 -9.49
C GLU A 296 -6.09 13.86 -8.45
N ARG A 297 -6.43 13.76 -7.17
CA ARG A 297 -5.46 13.84 -6.07
C ARG A 297 -4.50 12.66 -6.00
N PHE A 298 -4.78 11.56 -6.72
CA PHE A 298 -3.86 10.44 -6.90
C PHE A 298 -3.19 10.50 -8.27
N GLY A 299 -1.96 10.01 -8.36
CA GLY A 299 -1.38 9.62 -9.63
C GLY A 299 -2.06 8.36 -10.15
N SER A 300 -2.24 8.26 -11.44
CA SER A 300 -2.88 7.11 -12.07
C SER A 300 -2.21 6.82 -13.42
N PHE A 301 -1.66 5.62 -13.54
CA PHE A 301 -1.11 5.17 -14.81
C PHE A 301 -2.18 5.22 -15.92
N ARG A 302 -3.39 4.71 -15.62
CA ARG A 302 -4.50 4.67 -16.58
C ARG A 302 -4.86 6.06 -17.10
N ARG A 303 -5.01 7.03 -16.20
CA ARG A 303 -5.39 8.41 -16.57
C ARG A 303 -4.24 9.17 -17.21
N GLU A 304 -3.03 9.10 -16.63
CA GLU A 304 -1.88 9.92 -17.05
C GLU A 304 -1.24 9.36 -18.33
N ALA A 305 -1.18 8.02 -18.49
CA ALA A 305 -0.70 7.41 -19.73
C ALA A 305 -1.66 7.65 -20.91
N ALA A 306 -2.98 7.70 -20.67
CA ALA A 306 -3.96 8.01 -21.69
C ALA A 306 -3.79 9.44 -22.21
N ALA A 307 -3.51 10.42 -21.34
CA ALA A 307 -3.27 11.81 -21.72
C ALA A 307 -1.99 12.00 -22.58
N LEU A 308 -1.13 10.99 -22.64
CA LEU A 308 0.15 11.01 -23.37
C LEU A 308 0.15 10.06 -24.58
N ALA A 309 -1.00 9.50 -24.92
CA ALA A 309 -1.12 8.53 -26.02
C ALA A 309 -0.64 9.10 -27.38
N ASP A 310 -0.84 10.41 -27.58
CA ASP A 310 -0.51 11.12 -28.83
C ASP A 310 0.96 11.56 -28.93
N ARG A 311 1.83 11.19 -27.98
CA ARG A 311 3.26 11.53 -28.00
C ARG A 311 4.12 10.29 -28.22
N PRO A 312 4.39 9.90 -29.49
CA PRO A 312 5.26 8.77 -29.79
C PRO A 312 6.72 9.06 -29.34
N GLY A 313 7.43 8.04 -28.86
CA GLY A 313 8.84 8.14 -28.47
C GLY A 313 9.12 8.51 -27.01
N LEU A 314 8.10 8.84 -26.20
CA LEU A 314 8.29 9.09 -24.77
C LEU A 314 8.26 7.78 -23.96
N ASP A 315 9.20 7.63 -23.03
CA ASP A 315 9.14 6.55 -22.03
C ASP A 315 7.95 6.82 -21.08
N LYS A 316 6.80 6.22 -21.41
CA LYS A 316 5.57 6.35 -20.62
C LYS A 316 5.76 5.99 -19.16
N SER A 317 6.76 5.15 -18.84
CA SER A 317 7.03 4.73 -17.45
C SER A 317 7.53 5.87 -16.55
N ARG A 318 7.99 6.98 -17.13
CA ARG A 318 8.46 8.18 -16.40
C ARG A 318 7.44 9.29 -16.32
N LEU A 319 6.29 9.14 -16.99
CA LEU A 319 5.35 10.23 -17.23
C LEU A 319 4.13 10.20 -16.32
N PHE A 320 4.02 9.22 -15.44
CA PHE A 320 2.93 9.13 -14.47
C PHE A 320 3.43 9.26 -13.04
N THR A 321 2.59 9.82 -12.19
CA THR A 321 2.90 10.01 -10.78
C THR A 321 2.68 8.70 -10.03
N THR A 322 3.72 8.22 -9.35
CA THR A 322 3.67 7.04 -8.49
C THR A 322 3.58 7.48 -7.03
N GLN A 323 2.69 6.90 -6.25
CA GLN A 323 2.59 7.13 -4.81
C GLN A 323 3.49 6.17 -4.04
N ALA A 324 4.06 6.62 -2.92
CA ALA A 324 4.63 5.76 -1.90
C ALA A 324 3.51 5.30 -0.96
N ALA A 325 3.46 4.00 -0.72
CA ALA A 325 2.58 3.34 0.23
C ALA A 325 3.43 2.68 1.31
N PHE A 326 3.15 2.96 2.60
CA PHE A 326 4.03 2.59 3.69
C PHE A 326 3.29 2.23 4.98
N VAL A 327 3.96 1.46 5.83
CA VAL A 327 3.56 1.22 7.21
C VAL A 327 4.61 1.82 8.13
N ILE A 328 4.17 2.55 9.16
CA ILE A 328 5.05 3.20 10.12
C ILE A 328 4.53 2.99 11.55
N MET A 329 5.45 2.76 12.46
CA MET A 329 5.14 2.63 13.88
C MET A 329 5.31 3.98 14.56
N GLU A 330 4.22 4.53 15.09
CA GLU A 330 4.21 5.75 15.90
C GLU A 330 4.43 5.37 17.36
N GLU A 331 5.45 5.92 18.00
CA GLU A 331 5.65 5.74 19.44
C GLU A 331 4.91 6.86 20.18
N ARG A 332 4.11 6.47 21.18
CA ARG A 332 3.41 7.38 22.08
C ARG A 332 3.85 7.13 23.51
N ASP A 333 4.05 8.19 24.26
CA ASP A 333 4.17 8.10 25.70
C ASP A 333 2.78 7.75 26.28
N SER A 334 2.75 6.77 27.18
CA SER A 334 1.53 6.29 27.85
C SER A 334 1.09 7.21 28.96
#